data_718c8467d16d24e84ecac0e648d02659
#
_entry.id   718c8467d16d24e84ecac0e648d02659
#
_cell.length_a   1.000
_cell.length_b   1.000
_cell.length_c   1.000
_cell.angle_alpha   90.00
_cell.angle_beta   90.00
_cell.angle_gamma   90.00
#
_symmetry.space_group_name_H-M   'P 1'
#
loop_
_entity.id
_entity.type
_entity.pdbx_description
1 polymer ?
#
loop_
_entity_poly.entity_id
_entity_poly.type
_entity_poly.pdbx_seq_one_letter_code
_entity_poly.pdbx_strand_id
1 'polypeptide(L)'
;MKKRTFLLALVLTALVFVGYAVAAGGDASDPLVSLDFLNGTFRRQAEERIDEAVTKADAGALNDAKARWNAAVAAAEAAVGSDYAAVFTEARVKQDDILSGVTGLQVIPLAGELTVSFSAGTVVDVTDGRELTSGSAIPINHRCLVAEDTTALFTCTSKTAVLSYCGSYHFALSDKPDRNAMAEALQSLSLFRGTGSGIGSGYELEKTPTRAEALIMLIRMLGEEKAALACTASQPFIDVPDWCAPYVAYAYERGYSNGVGTDSLGHSYFGTQQTASAAMYVEFMLRALGYSSTATTNISDALDRAVTAGVLTAGERTALQSSDFLRADVAYLSYYALSARTSGGAALSRKLIDAGVFTDADYRAAQAMVTTDRLA
;
A
#
# COMPACT_ATOMS: atom_id res chain seq x y z
N MET A 1 -18.08 -35.80 -26.37
CA MET A 1 -18.94 -37.01 -26.53
C MET A 1 -18.20 -38.30 -26.26
N LYS A 2 -16.98 -38.55 -26.75
CA LYS A 2 -16.25 -39.84 -26.60
C LYS A 2 -15.88 -40.21 -25.13
N LYS A 3 -15.68 -39.26 -24.23
CA LYS A 3 -15.34 -39.54 -22.81
C LYS A 3 -16.53 -39.95 -21.95
N ARG A 4 -17.74 -39.43 -22.25
CA ARG A 4 -18.99 -39.84 -21.54
C ARG A 4 -19.43 -41.26 -21.92
N THR A 5 -19.24 -41.65 -23.17
CA THR A 5 -19.49 -43.01 -23.63
C THR A 5 -18.52 -44.02 -23.05
N PHE A 6 -17.24 -43.62 -22.82
CA PHE A 6 -16.25 -44.49 -22.19
C PHE A 6 -16.55 -44.71 -20.69
N LEU A 7 -16.97 -43.67 -19.98
CA LEU A 7 -17.38 -43.78 -18.57
C LEU A 7 -18.61 -44.64 -18.39
N LEU A 8 -19.60 -44.50 -19.29
CA LEU A 8 -20.81 -45.35 -19.29
C LEU A 8 -20.53 -46.79 -19.60
N ALA A 9 -19.58 -47.06 -20.52
CA ALA A 9 -19.14 -48.39 -20.84
C ALA A 9 -18.37 -49.05 -19.68
N LEU A 10 -17.53 -48.27 -18.94
CA LEU A 10 -16.81 -48.78 -17.77
C LEU A 10 -17.75 -49.11 -16.61
N VAL A 11 -18.77 -48.30 -16.39
CA VAL A 11 -19.82 -48.60 -15.37
C VAL A 11 -20.64 -49.81 -15.75
N LEU A 12 -21.02 -49.94 -17.05
CA LEU A 12 -21.75 -51.15 -17.51
C LEU A 12 -20.90 -52.43 -17.41
N THR A 13 -19.59 -52.37 -17.74
CA THR A 13 -18.69 -53.55 -17.58
C THR A 13 -18.48 -53.87 -16.11
N ALA A 14 -18.37 -52.89 -15.21
CA ALA A 14 -18.28 -53.15 -13.76
C ALA A 14 -19.57 -53.80 -13.21
N LEU A 15 -20.75 -53.38 -13.70
CA LEU A 15 -22.06 -53.96 -13.35
C LEU A 15 -22.16 -55.45 -13.85
N VAL A 16 -21.68 -55.76 -15.04
CA VAL A 16 -21.67 -57.14 -15.58
C VAL A 16 -20.71 -58.02 -14.80
N PHE A 17 -19.52 -57.53 -14.43
CA PHE A 17 -18.56 -58.32 -13.59
C PHE A 17 -19.09 -58.55 -12.17
N VAL A 18 -19.83 -57.62 -11.58
CA VAL A 18 -20.49 -57.81 -10.28
C VAL A 18 -21.61 -58.83 -10.38
N GLY A 19 -22.33 -58.85 -11.48
CA GLY A 19 -23.36 -59.88 -11.75
C GLY A 19 -22.76 -61.30 -11.88
N TYR A 20 -21.61 -61.45 -12.52
CA TYR A 20 -20.92 -62.74 -12.64
C TYR A 20 -20.31 -63.26 -11.34
N ALA A 21 -19.83 -62.38 -10.48
CA ALA A 21 -19.23 -62.77 -9.18
C ALA A 21 -20.29 -63.23 -8.15
N VAL A 22 -21.52 -62.78 -8.28
CA VAL A 22 -22.61 -63.16 -7.36
C VAL A 22 -23.31 -64.45 -7.82
N ALA A 23 -23.23 -64.81 -9.10
CA ALA A 23 -23.78 -66.05 -9.63
C ALA A 23 -22.91 -67.31 -9.28
N ALA A 24 -21.71 -67.14 -8.68
CA ALA A 24 -20.84 -68.23 -8.31
C ALA A 24 -21.02 -68.71 -6.85
N GLY A 25 -22.04 -68.25 -6.14
CA GLY A 25 -22.24 -68.54 -4.71
C GLY A 25 -23.41 -69.52 -4.40
N GLY A 26 -24.00 -70.16 -5.39
CA GLY A 26 -24.98 -71.19 -5.14
C GLY A 26 -24.35 -72.58 -5.32
N ASP A 27 -24.48 -73.46 -4.34
CA ASP A 27 -24.26 -74.87 -4.52
C ASP A 27 -25.17 -75.40 -5.62
N ALA A 28 -24.71 -76.39 -6.40
CA ALA A 28 -25.45 -77.00 -7.48
C ALA A 28 -26.85 -77.57 -7.05
N SER A 29 -27.14 -77.57 -5.76
CA SER A 29 -28.36 -78.12 -5.14
C SER A 29 -29.36 -76.97 -4.71
N ASP A 30 -28.99 -75.70 -4.71
CA ASP A 30 -29.89 -74.60 -4.38
C ASP A 30 -29.64 -73.34 -5.28
N PRO A 31 -30.29 -73.31 -6.47
CA PRO A 31 -30.11 -72.22 -7.41
C PRO A 31 -30.98 -70.98 -7.10
N LEU A 32 -31.72 -70.96 -5.97
CA LEU A 32 -32.64 -69.87 -5.64
C LEU A 32 -32.02 -68.90 -4.64
N VAL A 33 -31.61 -67.73 -5.12
CA VAL A 33 -31.29 -66.59 -4.25
C VAL A 33 -32.60 -66.08 -3.65
N SER A 34 -32.68 -65.97 -2.32
CA SER A 34 -33.93 -65.49 -1.68
C SER A 34 -34.20 -64.05 -2.03
N LEU A 35 -35.46 -63.71 -2.20
CA LEU A 35 -35.91 -62.33 -2.47
C LEU A 35 -35.47 -61.35 -1.36
N ASP A 36 -35.37 -61.85 -0.14
CA ASP A 36 -34.86 -61.12 1.04
C ASP A 36 -33.38 -60.79 0.92
N PHE A 37 -32.53 -61.70 0.38
CA PHE A 37 -31.13 -61.43 0.12
C PHE A 37 -30.96 -60.37 -0.97
N LEU A 38 -31.74 -60.43 -2.05
CA LEU A 38 -31.68 -59.46 -3.14
C LEU A 38 -32.15 -58.08 -2.71
N ASN A 39 -33.21 -58.00 -1.96
CA ASN A 39 -33.79 -56.70 -1.52
C ASN A 39 -33.10 -56.13 -0.30
N GLY A 40 -32.43 -56.94 0.49
CA GLY A 40 -31.72 -56.52 1.71
C GLY A 40 -30.21 -56.40 1.52
N THR A 41 -29.51 -57.52 1.68
CA THR A 41 -28.01 -57.50 1.76
C THR A 41 -27.36 -57.16 0.42
N PHE A 42 -27.83 -57.69 -0.69
CA PHE A 42 -27.25 -57.39 -2.00
C PHE A 42 -27.47 -55.93 -2.43
N ARG A 43 -28.68 -55.46 -2.25
CA ARG A 43 -29.01 -54.05 -2.58
C ARG A 43 -28.16 -53.09 -1.77
N ARG A 44 -28.05 -53.28 -0.47
CA ARG A 44 -27.21 -52.43 0.40
C ARG A 44 -25.72 -52.44 -0.01
N GLN A 45 -25.17 -53.64 -0.28
CA GLN A 45 -23.77 -53.77 -0.73
C GLN A 45 -23.54 -53.13 -2.09
N ALA A 46 -24.51 -53.18 -2.99
CA ALA A 46 -24.44 -52.55 -4.29
C ALA A 46 -24.49 -51.01 -4.15
N GLU A 47 -25.39 -50.50 -3.31
CA GLU A 47 -25.50 -49.05 -3.00
C GLU A 47 -24.22 -48.54 -2.37
N GLU A 48 -23.67 -49.20 -1.36
CA GLU A 48 -22.37 -48.85 -0.71
C GLU A 48 -21.21 -48.78 -1.72
N ARG A 49 -21.09 -49.76 -2.63
CA ARG A 49 -20.03 -49.77 -3.66
C ARG A 49 -20.23 -48.68 -4.72
N ILE A 50 -21.46 -48.36 -5.06
CA ILE A 50 -21.74 -47.27 -5.97
C ILE A 50 -21.36 -45.92 -5.33
N ASP A 51 -21.73 -45.70 -4.09
CA ASP A 51 -21.40 -44.48 -3.35
C ASP A 51 -19.90 -44.28 -3.17
N GLU A 52 -19.17 -45.38 -2.85
CA GLU A 52 -17.71 -45.35 -2.79
C GLU A 52 -17.09 -45.01 -4.16
N ALA A 53 -17.57 -45.65 -5.23
CA ALA A 53 -17.07 -45.38 -6.58
C ALA A 53 -17.36 -43.96 -7.07
N VAL A 54 -18.54 -43.42 -6.78
CA VAL A 54 -18.92 -42.03 -7.10
C VAL A 54 -18.05 -41.06 -6.30
N THR A 55 -17.94 -41.25 -5.00
CA THR A 55 -17.10 -40.38 -4.14
C THR A 55 -15.64 -40.32 -4.60
N LYS A 56 -15.10 -41.51 -4.96
CA LYS A 56 -13.72 -41.60 -5.49
C LYS A 56 -13.56 -40.95 -6.86
N ALA A 57 -14.55 -41.06 -7.73
CA ALA A 57 -14.57 -40.43 -9.05
C ALA A 57 -14.65 -38.90 -8.94
N ASP A 58 -15.51 -38.38 -8.05
CA ASP A 58 -15.66 -36.95 -7.81
C ASP A 58 -14.38 -36.35 -7.21
N ALA A 59 -13.78 -37.01 -6.23
CA ALA A 59 -12.49 -36.59 -5.66
C ALA A 59 -11.37 -36.60 -6.72
N GLY A 60 -11.34 -37.61 -7.59
CA GLY A 60 -10.39 -37.67 -8.70
C GLY A 60 -10.59 -36.54 -9.70
N ALA A 61 -11.83 -36.26 -10.10
CA ALA A 61 -12.17 -35.20 -11.02
C ALA A 61 -11.83 -33.79 -10.46
N LEU A 62 -12.07 -33.59 -9.17
CA LEU A 62 -11.72 -32.33 -8.49
C LEU A 62 -10.19 -32.14 -8.42
N ASN A 63 -9.44 -33.19 -8.09
CA ASN A 63 -7.97 -33.12 -8.04
C ASN A 63 -7.38 -32.88 -9.44
N ASP A 64 -7.91 -33.54 -10.47
CA ASP A 64 -7.51 -33.29 -11.86
C ASP A 64 -7.80 -31.86 -12.31
N ALA A 65 -8.95 -31.31 -11.94
CA ALA A 65 -9.32 -29.93 -12.23
C ALA A 65 -8.37 -28.94 -11.54
N LYS A 66 -8.07 -29.16 -10.26
CA LYS A 66 -7.09 -28.37 -9.50
C LYS A 66 -5.68 -28.44 -10.10
N ALA A 67 -5.22 -29.63 -10.49
CA ALA A 67 -3.92 -29.82 -11.09
C ALA A 67 -3.81 -29.07 -12.43
N ARG A 68 -4.85 -29.12 -13.26
CA ARG A 68 -4.90 -28.34 -14.53
C ARG A 68 -4.94 -26.86 -14.33
N TRP A 69 -5.69 -26.40 -13.34
CA TRP A 69 -5.74 -25.00 -12.97
C TRP A 69 -4.36 -24.51 -12.53
N ASN A 70 -3.73 -25.20 -11.60
CA ASN A 70 -2.39 -24.85 -11.13
C ASN A 70 -1.33 -24.89 -12.25
N ALA A 71 -1.42 -25.87 -13.16
CA ALA A 71 -0.53 -25.93 -14.31
C ALA A 71 -0.76 -24.77 -15.31
N ALA A 72 -2.01 -24.36 -15.51
CA ALA A 72 -2.33 -23.22 -16.35
C ALA A 72 -1.86 -21.89 -15.74
N VAL A 73 -2.00 -21.73 -14.43
CA VAL A 73 -1.48 -20.57 -13.69
C VAL A 73 0.06 -20.54 -13.80
N ALA A 74 0.74 -21.63 -13.51
CA ALA A 74 2.21 -21.72 -13.60
C ALA A 74 2.72 -21.48 -15.04
N ALA A 75 1.99 -21.94 -16.06
CA ALA A 75 2.34 -21.67 -17.45
C ALA A 75 2.15 -20.18 -17.84
N ALA A 76 1.09 -19.56 -17.32
CA ALA A 76 0.86 -18.12 -17.52
C ALA A 76 1.94 -17.29 -16.82
N GLU A 77 2.29 -17.61 -15.57
CA GLU A 77 3.38 -16.98 -14.82
C GLU A 77 4.73 -17.11 -15.54
N ALA A 78 5.07 -18.31 -16.05
CA ALA A 78 6.29 -18.56 -16.78
C ALA A 78 6.35 -17.82 -18.15
N ALA A 79 5.21 -17.70 -18.81
CA ALA A 79 5.12 -17.03 -20.13
C ALA A 79 5.30 -15.50 -20.02
N VAL A 80 4.95 -14.91 -18.89
CA VAL A 80 4.98 -13.45 -18.69
C VAL A 80 6.24 -13.02 -17.92
N GLY A 81 6.97 -13.96 -17.27
CA GLY A 81 8.09 -13.65 -16.38
C GLY A 81 7.67 -12.74 -15.22
N SER A 82 6.43 -12.84 -14.78
CA SER A 82 5.77 -11.94 -13.84
C SER A 82 5.19 -12.73 -12.68
N ASP A 83 5.05 -12.06 -11.54
CA ASP A 83 4.30 -12.58 -10.41
C ASP A 83 2.79 -12.62 -10.73
N TYR A 84 2.02 -13.34 -9.93
CA TYR A 84 0.58 -13.45 -10.07
C TYR A 84 -0.15 -13.21 -8.75
N ALA A 85 -1.00 -12.20 -8.72
CA ALA A 85 -1.89 -11.91 -7.61
C ALA A 85 -3.26 -12.55 -7.85
N ALA A 86 -3.57 -13.63 -7.11
CA ALA A 86 -4.85 -14.33 -7.24
C ALA A 86 -6.04 -13.57 -6.63
N VAL A 87 -5.76 -12.60 -5.77
CA VAL A 87 -6.72 -11.71 -5.11
C VAL A 87 -6.24 -10.28 -5.22
N PHE A 88 -7.15 -9.32 -5.06
CA PHE A 88 -6.75 -7.92 -5.01
C PHE A 88 -5.75 -7.68 -3.88
N THR A 89 -4.56 -7.28 -4.26
CA THR A 89 -3.43 -6.99 -3.36
C THR A 89 -3.13 -5.50 -3.44
N GLU A 90 -2.93 -4.87 -2.30
CA GLU A 90 -2.56 -3.46 -2.23
C GLU A 90 -1.04 -3.30 -2.37
N ALA A 91 -0.63 -2.30 -3.13
CA ALA A 91 0.75 -1.86 -3.19
C ALA A 91 0.84 -0.34 -3.13
N ARG A 92 1.96 0.14 -2.57
CA ARG A 92 2.36 1.53 -2.64
C ARG A 92 3.52 1.67 -3.61
N VAL A 93 3.41 2.63 -4.50
CA VAL A 93 4.38 2.90 -5.54
C VAL A 93 4.88 4.33 -5.43
N LYS A 94 6.09 4.57 -5.89
CA LYS A 94 6.70 5.90 -5.96
C LYS A 94 6.65 6.43 -7.40
N GLN A 95 6.98 7.69 -7.55
CA GLN A 95 7.00 8.37 -8.85
C GLN A 95 7.81 7.56 -9.89
N ASP A 96 7.27 7.44 -11.09
CA ASP A 96 7.80 6.73 -12.24
C ASP A 96 7.93 5.20 -12.05
N ASP A 97 7.45 4.62 -10.94
CA ASP A 97 7.26 3.17 -10.85
C ASP A 97 6.18 2.73 -11.84
N ILE A 98 6.38 1.59 -12.45
CA ILE A 98 5.48 1.02 -13.45
C ILE A 98 5.00 -0.35 -12.98
N LEU A 99 3.69 -0.52 -12.89
CA LEU A 99 3.04 -1.82 -12.85
C LEU A 99 2.66 -2.21 -14.27
N SER A 100 3.23 -3.30 -14.79
CA SER A 100 2.88 -3.83 -16.10
C SER A 100 2.17 -5.17 -15.99
N GLY A 101 1.36 -5.50 -16.99
CA GLY A 101 0.73 -6.79 -17.09
C GLY A 101 -0.04 -6.96 -18.38
N VAL A 102 -0.53 -8.18 -18.56
CA VAL A 102 -1.21 -8.62 -19.78
C VAL A 102 -2.71 -8.75 -19.55
N THR A 103 -3.43 -9.19 -20.56
CA THR A 103 -4.87 -9.52 -20.50
C THR A 103 -5.25 -10.21 -19.20
N GLY A 104 -6.24 -9.64 -18.51
CA GLY A 104 -6.73 -10.11 -17.22
C GLY A 104 -6.13 -9.37 -16.01
N LEU A 105 -5.06 -8.58 -16.15
CA LEU A 105 -4.62 -7.69 -15.07
C LEU A 105 -5.70 -6.64 -14.78
N GLN A 106 -5.99 -6.46 -13.52
CA GLN A 106 -6.92 -5.47 -13.02
C GLN A 106 -6.21 -4.54 -12.06
N VAL A 107 -6.49 -3.23 -12.17
CA VAL A 107 -5.87 -2.20 -11.35
C VAL A 107 -6.93 -1.21 -10.88
N ILE A 108 -6.87 -0.85 -9.60
CA ILE A 108 -7.73 0.18 -8.98
C ILE A 108 -6.80 1.18 -8.28
N PRO A 109 -6.66 2.41 -8.76
CA PRO A 109 -6.01 3.48 -8.01
C PRO A 109 -6.82 3.81 -6.76
N LEU A 110 -6.18 3.81 -5.59
CA LEU A 110 -6.80 4.14 -4.30
C LEU A 110 -6.42 5.54 -3.81
N ALA A 111 -5.20 5.99 -4.13
CA ALA A 111 -4.71 7.33 -3.83
C ALA A 111 -3.55 7.68 -4.78
N GLY A 112 -3.28 8.97 -4.97
CA GLY A 112 -2.26 9.45 -5.90
C GLY A 112 -2.74 9.43 -7.35
N GLU A 113 -1.81 9.48 -8.31
CA GLU A 113 -2.12 9.58 -9.73
C GLU A 113 -1.42 8.48 -10.52
N LEU A 114 -2.19 7.79 -11.35
CA LEU A 114 -1.71 6.78 -12.28
C LEU A 114 -2.15 7.13 -13.70
N THR A 115 -1.28 6.87 -14.67
CA THR A 115 -1.62 6.85 -16.10
C THR A 115 -1.52 5.42 -16.64
N VAL A 116 -2.33 5.10 -17.64
CA VAL A 116 -2.25 3.82 -18.36
C VAL A 116 -1.73 4.04 -19.78
N SER A 117 -0.79 3.21 -20.23
CA SER A 117 -0.31 3.23 -21.63
C SER A 117 -0.24 1.82 -22.19
N PHE A 118 -0.54 1.69 -23.47
CA PHE A 118 -0.49 0.44 -24.25
C PHE A 118 -0.33 0.78 -25.73
N SER A 119 0.28 -0.13 -26.49
CA SER A 119 0.55 0.09 -27.94
C SER A 119 -0.50 -0.54 -28.84
N ALA A 120 -1.19 -1.57 -28.36
CA ALA A 120 -2.24 -2.32 -29.08
C ALA A 120 -3.23 -2.90 -28.07
N GLY A 121 -4.40 -3.28 -28.56
CA GLY A 121 -5.46 -3.85 -27.74
C GLY A 121 -6.28 -2.79 -26.99
N THR A 122 -6.84 -3.15 -25.84
CA THR A 122 -7.81 -2.34 -25.13
C THR A 122 -7.63 -2.45 -23.61
N VAL A 123 -7.76 -1.34 -22.91
CA VAL A 123 -7.93 -1.29 -21.45
C VAL A 123 -9.30 -0.67 -21.15
N VAL A 124 -10.09 -1.34 -20.35
CA VAL A 124 -11.47 -0.93 -20.04
C VAL A 124 -11.55 -0.40 -18.62
N ASP A 125 -12.13 0.77 -18.46
CA ASP A 125 -12.64 1.25 -17.18
C ASP A 125 -13.98 0.55 -16.91
N VAL A 126 -13.93 -0.47 -16.08
CA VAL A 126 -15.11 -1.31 -15.75
C VAL A 126 -16.12 -0.53 -14.92
N THR A 127 -15.69 0.46 -14.17
CA THR A 127 -16.54 1.29 -13.31
C THR A 127 -17.46 2.17 -14.15
N ASP A 128 -16.94 2.81 -15.20
CA ASP A 128 -17.69 3.68 -16.11
C ASP A 128 -18.21 2.94 -17.36
N GLY A 129 -17.76 1.69 -17.59
CA GLY A 129 -18.14 0.92 -18.78
C GLY A 129 -17.61 1.51 -20.08
N ARG A 130 -16.38 2.05 -20.08
CA ARG A 130 -15.76 2.71 -21.25
C ARG A 130 -14.34 2.23 -21.48
N GLU A 131 -13.90 2.29 -22.72
CA GLU A 131 -12.50 2.08 -23.07
C GLU A 131 -11.66 3.30 -22.67
N LEU A 132 -10.43 3.02 -22.19
CA LEU A 132 -9.45 4.04 -21.89
C LEU A 132 -8.58 4.34 -23.11
N THR A 133 -8.18 5.58 -23.25
CA THR A 133 -7.19 5.99 -24.26
C THR A 133 -5.78 5.79 -23.69
N SER A 134 -4.86 5.23 -24.50
CA SER A 134 -3.46 5.10 -24.10
C SER A 134 -2.86 6.48 -23.75
N GLY A 135 -2.19 6.58 -22.61
CA GLY A 135 -1.65 7.81 -22.04
C GLY A 135 -2.63 8.57 -21.15
N SER A 136 -3.87 8.10 -20.96
CA SER A 136 -4.83 8.79 -20.08
C SER A 136 -4.59 8.52 -18.60
N ALA A 137 -4.97 9.50 -17.77
CA ALA A 137 -5.04 9.33 -16.32
C ALA A 137 -6.22 8.43 -15.94
N ILE A 138 -6.05 7.67 -14.87
CA ILE A 138 -7.07 6.79 -14.32
C ILE A 138 -7.70 7.46 -13.10
N PRO A 139 -9.03 7.61 -13.05
CA PRO A 139 -9.69 8.16 -11.87
C PRO A 139 -9.52 7.28 -10.63
N ILE A 140 -9.47 7.89 -9.46
CA ILE A 140 -9.40 7.18 -8.17
C ILE A 140 -10.66 6.33 -7.97
N ASN A 141 -10.48 5.12 -7.44
CA ASN A 141 -11.52 4.10 -7.21
C ASN A 141 -12.17 3.55 -8.48
N HIS A 142 -11.61 3.80 -9.66
CA HIS A 142 -12.05 3.16 -10.89
C HIS A 142 -11.28 1.86 -11.12
N ARG A 143 -12.00 0.81 -11.43
CA ARG A 143 -11.45 -0.50 -11.75
C ARG A 143 -11.13 -0.59 -13.23
N CYS A 144 -9.87 -0.71 -13.56
CA CYS A 144 -9.39 -0.93 -14.92
C CYS A 144 -9.13 -2.42 -15.15
N LEU A 145 -9.48 -2.91 -16.34
CA LEU A 145 -9.21 -4.27 -16.80
C LEU A 145 -8.41 -4.22 -18.11
N VAL A 146 -7.26 -4.87 -18.13
CA VAL A 146 -6.50 -5.11 -19.37
C VAL A 146 -7.21 -6.20 -20.16
N ALA A 147 -7.75 -5.84 -21.33
CA ALA A 147 -8.54 -6.71 -22.17
C ALA A 147 -7.74 -7.12 -23.43
N GLU A 148 -8.23 -8.11 -24.15
CA GLU A 148 -7.82 -8.56 -25.51
C GLU A 148 -6.35 -8.38 -25.85
N ASP A 149 -5.54 -9.40 -25.79
CA ASP A 149 -4.13 -9.45 -26.24
C ASP A 149 -3.31 -8.17 -25.96
N THR A 150 -3.66 -7.46 -24.89
CA THR A 150 -3.06 -6.17 -24.52
C THR A 150 -1.98 -6.38 -23.46
N THR A 151 -0.85 -5.68 -23.63
CA THR A 151 0.10 -5.42 -22.55
C THR A 151 -0.03 -3.96 -22.16
N ALA A 152 -0.41 -3.71 -20.90
CA ALA A 152 -0.60 -2.38 -20.36
C ALA A 152 0.46 -2.03 -19.33
N LEU A 153 0.81 -0.74 -19.28
CA LEU A 153 1.75 -0.15 -18.33
C LEU A 153 0.99 0.90 -17.51
N PHE A 154 0.95 0.72 -16.20
CA PHE A 154 0.35 1.66 -15.24
C PHE A 154 1.49 2.40 -14.53
N THR A 155 1.67 3.67 -14.87
CA THR A 155 2.78 4.49 -14.37
C THR A 155 2.31 5.42 -13.27
N CYS A 156 3.02 5.45 -12.15
CA CYS A 156 2.79 6.42 -11.08
C CYS A 156 3.32 7.79 -11.50
N THR A 157 2.44 8.79 -11.64
CA THR A 157 2.81 10.15 -12.05
C THR A 157 2.89 11.13 -10.88
N SER A 158 2.27 10.81 -9.75
CA SER A 158 2.43 11.57 -8.51
C SER A 158 3.67 11.13 -7.72
N LYS A 159 4.00 11.85 -6.65
CA LYS A 159 5.16 11.52 -5.77
C LYS A 159 5.06 10.12 -5.15
N THR A 160 3.85 9.72 -4.82
CA THR A 160 3.45 8.39 -4.33
C THR A 160 2.05 8.08 -4.82
N ALA A 161 1.73 6.81 -4.96
CA ALA A 161 0.36 6.35 -5.16
C ALA A 161 0.11 5.03 -4.43
N VAL A 162 -1.15 4.77 -4.14
CA VAL A 162 -1.64 3.49 -3.61
C VAL A 162 -2.55 2.89 -4.65
N LEU A 163 -2.32 1.65 -5.00
CA LEU A 163 -3.13 0.91 -5.95
C LEU A 163 -3.46 -0.48 -5.42
N SER A 164 -4.57 -1.03 -5.87
CA SER A 164 -4.92 -2.44 -5.66
C SER A 164 -4.94 -3.13 -7.01
N TYR A 165 -4.35 -4.32 -7.10
CA TYR A 165 -4.19 -5.04 -8.36
C TYR A 165 -4.46 -6.53 -8.18
N CYS A 166 -4.86 -7.19 -9.28
CA CYS A 166 -5.14 -8.62 -9.34
C CYS A 166 -4.86 -9.12 -10.76
N GLY A 167 -4.19 -10.25 -10.88
CA GLY A 167 -3.79 -10.85 -12.16
C GLY A 167 -2.29 -11.01 -12.27
N SER A 168 -1.80 -11.25 -13.49
CA SER A 168 -0.38 -11.36 -13.80
C SER A 168 0.25 -9.97 -13.89
N TYR A 169 1.32 -9.74 -13.15
CA TYR A 169 1.91 -8.41 -13.01
C TYR A 169 3.44 -8.44 -12.95
N HIS A 170 4.04 -7.30 -13.21
CA HIS A 170 5.46 -7.04 -12.97
C HIS A 170 5.66 -5.58 -12.57
N PHE A 171 6.45 -5.34 -11.51
CA PHE A 171 6.85 -4.00 -11.11
C PHE A 171 8.24 -3.66 -11.64
N ALA A 172 8.34 -2.58 -12.40
CA ALA A 172 9.60 -1.93 -12.73
C ALA A 172 9.76 -0.71 -11.83
N LEU A 173 10.73 -0.78 -10.91
CA LEU A 173 10.96 0.26 -9.92
C LEU A 173 11.85 1.36 -10.49
N SER A 174 11.50 2.61 -10.26
CA SER A 174 12.24 3.80 -10.64
C SER A 174 13.39 4.10 -9.67
N ASP A 175 14.25 5.03 -10.03
CA ASP A 175 15.30 5.60 -9.17
C ASP A 175 14.84 6.81 -8.34
N LYS A 176 13.56 7.18 -8.45
CA LYS A 176 13.01 8.33 -7.73
C LYS A 176 12.99 8.11 -6.23
N PRO A 177 13.05 9.19 -5.41
CA PRO A 177 13.03 9.08 -3.96
C PRO A 177 11.83 8.30 -3.44
N ASP A 178 12.10 7.26 -2.65
CA ASP A 178 11.07 6.39 -2.09
C ASP A 178 10.52 6.97 -0.76
N ARG A 179 9.50 7.82 -0.90
CA ARG A 179 8.83 8.44 0.24
C ARG A 179 8.03 7.43 1.08
N ASN A 180 7.64 6.30 0.49
CA ASN A 180 6.99 5.22 1.22
C ASN A 180 7.99 4.56 2.19
N ALA A 181 9.17 4.18 1.70
CA ALA A 181 10.24 3.62 2.52
C ALA A 181 10.70 4.61 3.60
N MET A 182 10.75 5.92 3.30
CA MET A 182 11.09 6.95 4.29
C MET A 182 10.03 7.07 5.40
N ALA A 183 8.74 6.99 5.06
CA ALA A 183 7.67 6.99 6.05
C ALA A 183 7.73 5.73 6.94
N GLU A 184 8.02 4.56 6.37
CA GLU A 184 8.23 3.31 7.12
C GLU A 184 9.46 3.39 8.03
N ALA A 185 10.58 3.92 7.53
CA ALA A 185 11.79 4.15 8.32
C ALA A 185 11.53 5.06 9.51
N LEU A 186 10.82 6.17 9.31
CA LEU A 186 10.43 7.07 10.41
C LEU A 186 9.45 6.40 11.39
N GLN A 187 8.52 5.58 10.89
CA GLN A 187 7.59 4.84 11.74
C GLN A 187 8.33 3.81 12.61
N SER A 188 9.31 3.11 12.05
CA SER A 188 10.13 2.14 12.82
C SER A 188 10.87 2.81 13.99
N LEU A 189 11.22 4.10 13.83
CA LEU A 189 11.81 4.94 14.88
C LEU A 189 10.77 5.62 15.79
N SER A 190 9.47 5.34 15.60
CA SER A 190 8.34 5.99 16.31
C SER A 190 8.22 7.50 16.06
N LEU A 191 8.81 8.01 14.97
CA LEU A 191 8.84 9.43 14.61
C LEU A 191 7.74 9.82 13.60
N PHE A 192 7.03 8.86 13.05
CA PHE A 192 5.93 9.07 12.10
C PHE A 192 4.77 8.12 12.41
N ARG A 193 3.54 8.57 12.19
CA ARG A 193 2.35 7.74 12.37
C ARG A 193 1.37 7.96 11.24
N GLY A 194 0.70 6.88 10.84
CA GLY A 194 -0.46 6.95 9.97
C GLY A 194 -1.67 7.59 10.67
N THR A 195 -2.71 7.84 9.89
CA THR A 195 -3.97 8.44 10.35
C THR A 195 -4.96 7.37 10.83
N GLY A 196 -4.66 6.08 10.60
CA GLY A 196 -5.57 4.97 10.88
C GLY A 196 -6.58 4.71 9.75
N SER A 197 -6.49 5.39 8.61
CA SER A 197 -7.23 4.99 7.40
C SER A 197 -6.74 3.62 6.94
N GLY A 198 -7.62 2.79 6.36
CA GLY A 198 -7.25 1.44 5.93
C GLY A 198 -6.41 1.37 4.64
N ILE A 199 -6.16 2.51 3.97
CA ILE A 199 -5.50 2.57 2.65
C ILE A 199 -4.03 2.95 2.84
N GLY A 200 -3.12 2.25 2.13
CA GLY A 200 -1.70 2.58 2.12
C GLY A 200 -1.06 2.58 3.50
N SER A 201 -1.37 1.59 4.33
CA SER A 201 -0.96 1.52 5.75
C SER A 201 -1.40 2.76 6.57
N GLY A 202 -2.37 3.52 6.05
CA GLY A 202 -2.91 4.72 6.69
C GLY A 202 -1.96 5.91 6.71
N TYR A 203 -0.90 5.93 5.90
CA TYR A 203 0.04 7.06 5.88
C TYR A 203 -0.51 8.30 5.19
N GLU A 204 -1.42 8.11 4.22
CA GLU A 204 -2.05 9.20 3.44
C GLU A 204 -1.02 10.18 2.86
N LEU A 205 0.06 9.65 2.30
CA LEU A 205 1.19 10.44 1.79
C LEU A 205 0.79 11.38 0.65
N GLU A 206 -0.27 11.06 -0.07
CA GLU A 206 -0.83 11.77 -1.20
C GLU A 206 -1.65 13.01 -0.81
N LYS A 207 -1.95 13.16 0.49
CA LYS A 207 -2.76 14.29 1.00
C LYS A 207 -1.90 15.49 1.35
N THR A 208 -2.44 16.67 1.10
CA THR A 208 -1.89 17.93 1.60
C THR A 208 -2.24 18.08 3.08
N PRO A 209 -1.25 18.25 3.98
CA PRO A 209 -1.51 18.43 5.41
C PRO A 209 -2.02 19.86 5.69
N THR A 210 -2.82 19.98 6.72
CA THR A 210 -3.09 21.27 7.35
C THR A 210 -1.86 21.75 8.15
N ARG A 211 -1.81 23.03 8.49
CA ARG A 211 -0.72 23.60 9.30
C ARG A 211 -0.60 22.92 10.67
N ALA A 212 -1.74 22.59 11.31
CA ALA A 212 -1.73 21.85 12.57
C ALA A 212 -1.19 20.44 12.41
N GLU A 213 -1.60 19.71 11.37
CA GLU A 213 -1.09 18.38 11.07
C GLU A 213 0.41 18.39 10.79
N ALA A 214 0.89 19.35 9.98
CA ALA A 214 2.31 19.51 9.69
C ALA A 214 3.13 19.80 10.96
N LEU A 215 2.62 20.63 11.87
CA LEU A 215 3.25 20.89 13.17
C LEU A 215 3.31 19.63 14.02
N ILE A 216 2.23 18.87 14.12
CA ILE A 216 2.20 17.62 14.89
C ILE A 216 3.20 16.61 14.32
N MET A 217 3.29 16.50 12.99
CA MET A 217 4.27 15.64 12.32
C MET A 217 5.70 16.07 12.63
N LEU A 218 5.99 17.37 12.67
CA LEU A 218 7.29 17.90 13.11
C LEU A 218 7.60 17.50 14.56
N ILE A 219 6.69 17.73 15.50
CA ILE A 219 6.87 17.42 16.92
C ILE A 219 7.14 15.91 17.12
N ARG A 220 6.46 15.07 16.36
CA ARG A 220 6.72 13.62 16.33
C ARG A 220 8.12 13.31 15.82
N MET A 221 8.53 13.93 14.72
CA MET A 221 9.87 13.77 14.14
C MET A 221 10.98 14.19 15.12
N LEU A 222 10.71 15.15 16.00
CA LEU A 222 11.62 15.56 17.06
C LEU A 222 11.61 14.61 18.29
N GLY A 223 10.75 13.58 18.32
CA GLY A 223 10.58 12.71 19.47
C GLY A 223 9.92 13.38 20.68
N GLU A 224 9.29 14.52 20.48
CA GLU A 224 8.77 15.40 21.55
C GLU A 224 7.27 15.27 21.79
N GLU A 225 6.57 14.31 21.13
CA GLU A 225 5.10 14.17 21.24
C GLU A 225 4.61 14.01 22.69
N LYS A 226 5.33 13.21 23.49
CA LYS A 226 4.98 13.02 24.90
C LYS A 226 5.06 14.31 25.71
N ALA A 227 6.08 15.12 25.45
CA ALA A 227 6.27 16.41 26.10
C ALA A 227 5.20 17.42 25.65
N ALA A 228 4.86 17.42 24.36
CA ALA A 228 3.82 18.29 23.82
C ALA A 228 2.44 17.95 24.40
N LEU A 229 2.08 16.68 24.50
CA LEU A 229 0.80 16.25 25.11
C LEU A 229 0.71 16.58 26.61
N ALA A 230 1.81 16.67 27.31
CA ALA A 230 1.89 17.07 28.72
C ALA A 230 2.00 18.59 28.91
N CYS A 231 2.05 19.38 27.82
CA CYS A 231 2.22 20.82 27.89
C CYS A 231 0.94 21.48 28.41
N THR A 232 1.11 22.32 29.44
CA THR A 232 0.05 23.14 30.06
C THR A 232 0.28 24.64 29.85
N ALA A 233 1.24 25.00 29.00
CA ALA A 233 1.52 26.40 28.68
C ALA A 233 0.35 27.07 27.99
N SER A 234 0.20 28.39 28.21
CA SER A 234 -0.79 29.17 27.48
C SER A 234 -0.28 29.56 26.11
N GLN A 235 -1.16 29.69 25.14
CA GLN A 235 -0.89 30.18 23.80
C GLN A 235 -1.89 31.30 23.43
N PRO A 236 -1.53 32.27 22.60
CA PRO A 236 -2.36 33.47 22.35
C PRO A 236 -3.38 33.30 21.22
N PHE A 237 -3.45 32.13 20.57
CA PHE A 237 -4.22 31.93 19.34
C PHE A 237 -5.67 31.55 19.63
N ILE A 238 -6.62 32.17 18.92
CA ILE A 238 -8.06 31.98 19.14
C ILE A 238 -8.68 30.88 18.24
N ASP A 239 -7.94 30.40 17.23
CA ASP A 239 -8.41 29.44 16.22
C ASP A 239 -7.87 28.02 16.44
N VAL A 240 -7.47 27.70 17.67
CA VAL A 240 -6.87 26.40 18.01
C VAL A 240 -7.90 25.50 18.71
N PRO A 241 -8.39 24.43 18.06
CA PRO A 241 -9.30 23.48 18.69
C PRO A 241 -8.58 22.56 19.68
N ASP A 242 -9.34 21.97 20.60
CA ASP A 242 -8.84 21.17 21.72
C ASP A 242 -7.92 20.03 21.30
N TRP A 243 -8.21 19.37 20.15
CA TRP A 243 -7.44 18.20 19.69
C TRP A 243 -5.96 18.53 19.35
N CYS A 244 -5.63 19.76 18.99
CA CYS A 244 -4.26 20.17 18.71
C CYS A 244 -3.72 21.23 19.71
N ALA A 245 -4.54 21.69 20.65
CA ALA A 245 -4.16 22.74 21.59
C ALA A 245 -2.85 22.45 22.35
N PRO A 246 -2.59 21.26 22.91
CA PRO A 246 -1.33 20.98 23.58
C PRO A 246 -0.11 21.08 22.67
N TYR A 247 -0.22 20.63 21.41
CA TYR A 247 0.85 20.71 20.43
C TYR A 247 1.17 22.15 20.04
N VAL A 248 0.13 22.96 19.82
CA VAL A 248 0.30 24.38 19.47
C VAL A 248 0.89 25.18 20.62
N ALA A 249 0.42 24.93 21.85
CA ALA A 249 0.98 25.54 23.06
C ALA A 249 2.45 25.19 23.23
N TYR A 250 2.81 23.91 23.08
CA TYR A 250 4.18 23.45 23.14
C TYR A 250 5.06 24.11 22.09
N ALA A 251 4.58 24.14 20.82
CA ALA A 251 5.34 24.76 19.74
C ALA A 251 5.53 26.26 19.93
N TYR A 252 4.57 26.95 20.50
CA TYR A 252 4.66 28.36 20.85
C TYR A 252 5.69 28.59 21.95
N GLU A 253 5.62 27.82 23.05
CA GLU A 253 6.57 27.88 24.17
C GLU A 253 8.02 27.61 23.70
N ARG A 254 8.20 26.63 22.77
CA ARG A 254 9.50 26.27 22.20
C ARG A 254 9.96 27.23 21.09
N GLY A 255 9.11 28.18 20.66
CA GLY A 255 9.43 29.08 19.57
C GLY A 255 9.41 28.45 18.19
N TYR A 256 8.83 27.25 18.03
CA TYR A 256 8.71 26.58 16.71
C TYR A 256 7.71 27.30 15.82
N SER A 257 6.68 27.95 16.41
CA SER A 257 5.71 28.75 15.69
C SER A 257 5.26 29.97 16.49
N ASN A 258 5.15 31.12 15.80
CA ASN A 258 4.58 32.36 16.33
C ASN A 258 3.19 32.67 15.75
N GLY A 259 2.54 31.69 15.11
CA GLY A 259 1.27 31.88 14.41
C GLY A 259 1.44 32.46 13.00
N VAL A 260 0.33 32.94 12.44
CA VAL A 260 0.25 33.51 11.07
C VAL A 260 0.03 35.03 11.07
N GLY A 261 -0.27 35.60 12.22
CA GLY A 261 -0.49 37.03 12.37
C GLY A 261 -1.60 37.38 13.34
N THR A 262 -1.94 38.67 13.39
CA THR A 262 -2.93 39.24 14.28
C THR A 262 -3.91 40.06 13.45
N ASP A 263 -5.20 40.00 13.77
CA ASP A 263 -6.23 40.80 13.11
C ASP A 263 -6.24 42.27 13.62
N SER A 264 -7.12 43.06 13.05
CA SER A 264 -7.26 44.46 13.42
C SER A 264 -7.80 44.70 14.84
N LEU A 265 -8.33 43.65 15.48
CA LEU A 265 -8.82 43.66 16.86
C LEU A 265 -7.76 43.16 17.88
N GLY A 266 -6.60 42.76 17.40
CA GLY A 266 -5.51 42.27 18.23
C GLY A 266 -5.56 40.74 18.53
N HIS A 267 -6.46 39.99 17.87
CA HIS A 267 -6.51 38.54 18.05
C HIS A 267 -5.44 37.88 17.21
N SER A 268 -4.65 37.00 17.84
CA SER A 268 -3.63 36.22 17.16
C SER A 268 -4.20 34.89 16.65
N TYR A 269 -3.70 34.45 15.51
CA TYR A 269 -4.14 33.21 14.84
C TYR A 269 -2.97 32.27 14.63
N PHE A 270 -3.21 30.97 14.87
CA PHE A 270 -2.28 29.93 14.51
C PHE A 270 -2.41 29.56 13.03
N GLY A 271 -3.60 29.65 12.46
CA GLY A 271 -3.93 29.18 11.11
C GLY A 271 -4.17 27.67 11.05
N THR A 272 -4.84 27.09 12.03
CA THR A 272 -4.99 25.64 12.24
C THR A 272 -5.40 24.89 10.98
N GLN A 273 -6.39 25.38 10.24
CA GLN A 273 -6.93 24.74 9.04
C GLN A 273 -6.28 25.22 7.73
N GLN A 274 -5.31 26.11 7.80
CA GLN A 274 -4.60 26.53 6.59
C GLN A 274 -3.82 25.35 6.01
N THR A 275 -3.82 25.25 4.69
CA THR A 275 -2.97 24.30 3.97
C THR A 275 -1.51 24.59 4.28
N ALA A 276 -0.75 23.57 4.69
CA ALA A 276 0.67 23.73 4.92
C ALA A 276 1.41 23.90 3.58
N SER A 277 2.38 24.78 3.56
CA SER A 277 3.32 24.93 2.45
C SER A 277 4.70 24.41 2.83
N ALA A 278 5.53 24.11 1.82
CA ALA A 278 6.92 23.70 2.03
C ALA A 278 7.70 24.73 2.86
N ALA A 279 7.56 26.02 2.53
CA ALA A 279 8.24 27.08 3.26
C ALA A 279 7.82 27.15 4.74
N MET A 280 6.51 26.92 5.02
CA MET A 280 6.00 26.88 6.38
C MET A 280 6.57 25.72 7.19
N TYR A 281 6.58 24.52 6.61
CA TYR A 281 7.11 23.33 7.29
C TYR A 281 8.62 23.46 7.53
N VAL A 282 9.35 23.93 6.53
CA VAL A 282 10.80 24.15 6.63
C VAL A 282 11.12 25.24 7.65
N GLU A 283 10.31 26.30 7.77
CA GLU A 283 10.48 27.29 8.84
C GLU A 283 10.33 26.67 10.23
N PHE A 284 9.31 25.81 10.46
CA PHE A 284 9.17 25.08 11.71
C PHE A 284 10.42 24.24 11.98
N MET A 285 10.91 23.51 10.98
CA MET A 285 12.08 22.67 11.07
C MET A 285 13.34 23.47 11.41
N LEU A 286 13.59 24.58 10.74
CA LEU A 286 14.73 25.45 11.02
C LEU A 286 14.74 25.94 12.46
N ARG A 287 13.60 26.41 12.96
CA ARG A 287 13.45 26.85 14.36
C ARG A 287 13.70 25.70 15.33
N ALA A 288 13.17 24.52 15.06
CA ALA A 288 13.37 23.34 15.90
C ALA A 288 14.85 22.86 15.91
N LEU A 289 15.56 23.04 14.78
CA LEU A 289 17.00 22.78 14.69
C LEU A 289 17.88 23.89 15.31
N GLY A 290 17.24 24.98 15.83
CA GLY A 290 17.91 26.08 16.50
C GLY A 290 18.45 27.17 15.57
N TYR A 291 18.07 27.16 14.28
CA TYR A 291 18.42 28.24 13.37
C TYR A 291 17.48 29.43 13.59
N SER A 292 18.06 30.54 14.05
CA SER A 292 17.27 31.73 14.41
C SER A 292 16.50 32.28 13.21
N SER A 293 15.20 32.55 13.40
CA SER A 293 14.47 33.48 12.57
C SER A 293 14.28 34.78 13.34
N THR A 294 14.64 35.91 12.73
CA THR A 294 14.34 37.23 13.30
C THR A 294 12.85 37.54 13.10
N ALA A 295 12.31 38.49 13.87
CA ALA A 295 10.92 38.94 13.69
C ALA A 295 10.64 39.50 12.27
N THR A 296 11.69 39.85 11.53
CA THR A 296 11.65 40.33 10.15
C THR A 296 11.86 39.24 9.09
N THR A 297 12.09 37.99 9.50
CA THR A 297 12.36 36.89 8.57
C THR A 297 11.08 36.54 7.84
N ASN A 298 11.08 36.72 6.53
CA ASN A 298 9.96 36.33 5.69
C ASN A 298 9.94 34.79 5.55
N ILE A 299 8.77 34.19 5.71
CA ILE A 299 8.61 32.74 5.55
C ILE A 299 8.95 32.28 4.12
N SER A 300 8.84 33.17 3.12
CA SER A 300 9.24 32.87 1.74
C SER A 300 10.72 32.54 1.58
N ASP A 301 11.57 32.98 2.49
CA ASP A 301 13.02 32.76 2.44
C ASP A 301 13.45 31.47 3.16
N ALA A 302 12.50 30.75 3.76
CA ALA A 302 12.78 29.57 4.58
C ALA A 302 13.54 28.49 3.81
N LEU A 303 13.16 28.24 2.55
CA LEU A 303 13.83 27.25 1.69
C LEU A 303 15.29 27.64 1.40
N ASP A 304 15.55 28.91 1.08
CA ASP A 304 16.89 29.42 0.80
C ASP A 304 17.79 29.36 2.05
N ARG A 305 17.23 29.72 3.21
CA ARG A 305 17.93 29.62 4.50
C ARG A 305 18.24 28.16 4.85
N ALA A 306 17.32 27.23 4.54
CA ALA A 306 17.55 25.81 4.78
C ALA A 306 18.66 25.23 3.89
N VAL A 307 18.76 25.68 2.64
CA VAL A 307 19.89 25.33 1.75
C VAL A 307 21.19 25.89 2.31
N THR A 308 21.21 27.17 2.71
CA THR A 308 22.38 27.81 3.29
C THR A 308 22.86 27.12 4.59
N ALA A 309 21.91 26.65 5.40
CA ALA A 309 22.17 25.90 6.63
C ALA A 309 22.57 24.43 6.38
N GLY A 310 22.53 23.94 5.14
CA GLY A 310 22.80 22.55 4.79
C GLY A 310 21.70 21.57 5.26
N VAL A 311 20.51 22.07 5.59
CA VAL A 311 19.34 21.26 5.94
C VAL A 311 18.67 20.72 4.69
N LEU A 312 18.60 21.54 3.64
CA LEU A 312 18.12 21.16 2.30
C LEU A 312 19.26 21.20 1.28
N THR A 313 19.07 20.45 0.19
CA THR A 313 19.85 20.59 -1.05
C THR A 313 19.21 21.60 -1.99
N ALA A 314 19.93 22.01 -3.04
CA ALA A 314 19.38 22.88 -4.09
C ALA A 314 18.29 22.17 -4.90
N GLY A 315 18.42 20.87 -5.16
CA GLY A 315 17.42 20.09 -5.86
C GLY A 315 16.15 19.93 -5.03
N GLU A 316 16.24 19.69 -3.73
CA GLU A 316 15.10 19.65 -2.82
C GLU A 316 14.31 20.97 -2.81
N ARG A 317 15.03 22.10 -2.72
CA ARG A 317 14.41 23.43 -2.83
C ARG A 317 13.63 23.57 -4.14
N THR A 318 14.24 23.20 -5.25
CA THR A 318 13.62 23.31 -6.58
C THR A 318 12.36 22.42 -6.65
N ALA A 319 12.43 21.17 -6.19
CA ALA A 319 11.31 20.25 -6.19
C ALA A 319 10.15 20.75 -5.31
N LEU A 320 10.46 21.31 -4.13
CA LEU A 320 9.47 21.87 -3.20
C LEU A 320 8.77 23.15 -3.71
N GLN A 321 9.43 23.89 -4.61
CA GLN A 321 8.85 25.08 -5.23
C GLN A 321 7.98 24.78 -6.44
N SER A 322 8.18 23.64 -7.09
CA SER A 322 7.55 23.28 -8.37
C SER A 322 6.31 22.40 -8.24
N SER A 323 5.95 21.96 -7.02
CA SER A 323 4.85 21.02 -6.81
C SER A 323 4.11 21.27 -5.50
N ASP A 324 2.92 20.71 -5.38
CA ASP A 324 2.13 20.74 -4.15
C ASP A 324 2.88 20.09 -3.00
N PHE A 325 2.73 20.66 -1.81
CA PHE A 325 3.32 20.14 -0.59
C PHE A 325 2.43 19.10 0.05
N LEU A 326 2.88 17.84 0.03
CA LEU A 326 2.12 16.69 0.49
C LEU A 326 2.72 16.11 1.80
N ARG A 327 1.97 15.23 2.46
CA ARG A 327 2.48 14.45 3.60
C ARG A 327 3.70 13.61 3.18
N ALA A 328 3.78 13.20 1.92
CA ALA A 328 4.97 12.58 1.31
C ALA A 328 6.22 13.46 1.43
N ASP A 329 6.09 14.78 1.26
CA ASP A 329 7.21 15.71 1.42
C ASP A 329 7.57 15.92 2.88
N VAL A 330 6.56 15.89 3.78
CA VAL A 330 6.83 15.90 5.23
C VAL A 330 7.66 14.67 5.63
N ALA A 331 7.29 13.48 5.15
CA ALA A 331 8.06 12.24 5.41
C ALA A 331 9.48 12.34 4.84
N TYR A 332 9.61 12.79 3.60
CA TYR A 332 10.90 13.01 2.95
C TYR A 332 11.81 13.97 3.74
N LEU A 333 11.30 15.16 4.04
CA LEU A 333 12.05 16.19 4.77
C LEU A 333 12.40 15.74 6.18
N SER A 334 11.47 15.06 6.87
CA SER A 334 11.70 14.52 8.22
C SER A 334 12.80 13.46 8.23
N TYR A 335 12.82 12.57 7.23
CA TYR A 335 13.83 11.54 7.11
C TYR A 335 15.23 12.14 6.95
N TYR A 336 15.43 13.07 6.02
CA TYR A 336 16.72 13.71 5.81
C TYR A 336 17.11 14.71 6.89
N ALA A 337 16.12 15.29 7.62
CA ALA A 337 16.40 16.10 8.79
C ALA A 337 17.12 15.33 9.91
N LEU A 338 16.97 14.01 10.00
CA LEU A 338 17.72 13.21 11.00
C LEU A 338 19.23 13.30 10.81
N SER A 339 19.70 13.43 9.58
CA SER A 339 21.14 13.62 9.28
C SER A 339 21.57 15.10 9.29
N ALA A 340 20.62 16.04 9.27
CA ALA A 340 20.92 17.45 9.26
C ALA A 340 21.54 17.89 10.60
N ARG A 341 22.46 18.86 10.53
CA ARG A 341 23.06 19.45 11.71
C ARG A 341 22.11 20.47 12.33
N THR A 342 22.07 20.48 13.65
CA THR A 342 21.47 21.59 14.40
C THR A 342 22.42 22.78 14.39
N SER A 343 21.97 23.97 14.78
CA SER A 343 22.80 25.18 14.92
C SER A 343 23.96 24.96 15.90
N GLY A 344 23.83 24.02 16.84
CA GLY A 344 24.89 23.58 17.74
C GLY A 344 25.89 22.59 17.14
N GLY A 345 25.77 22.23 15.86
CA GLY A 345 26.70 21.39 15.10
C GLY A 345 26.46 19.89 15.18
N ALA A 346 25.68 19.38 16.15
CA ALA A 346 25.34 17.95 16.24
C ALA A 346 24.26 17.57 15.24
N ALA A 347 24.30 16.35 14.67
CA ALA A 347 23.21 15.82 13.87
C ALA A 347 21.96 15.61 14.74
N LEU A 348 20.76 15.82 14.17
CA LEU A 348 19.50 15.62 14.89
C LEU A 348 19.38 14.17 15.39
N SER A 349 19.71 13.18 14.55
CA SER A 349 19.70 11.75 14.94
C SER A 349 20.57 11.50 16.18
N ARG A 350 21.73 12.12 16.28
CA ARG A 350 22.59 11.97 17.46
C ARG A 350 21.93 12.52 18.72
N LYS A 351 21.28 13.69 18.63
CA LYS A 351 20.53 14.27 19.76
C LYS A 351 19.38 13.37 20.20
N LEU A 352 18.68 12.74 19.26
CA LEU A 352 17.57 11.83 19.56
C LEU A 352 18.06 10.52 20.19
N ILE A 353 19.20 9.99 19.74
CA ILE A 353 19.86 8.83 20.36
C ILE A 353 20.28 9.16 21.78
N ASP A 354 20.95 10.28 21.99
CA ASP A 354 21.41 10.73 23.31
C ASP A 354 20.23 11.00 24.27
N ALA A 355 19.08 11.40 23.72
CA ALA A 355 17.83 11.56 24.47
C ALA A 355 17.05 10.24 24.69
N GLY A 356 17.52 9.11 24.15
CA GLY A 356 16.91 7.80 24.32
C GLY A 356 15.62 7.60 23.51
N VAL A 357 15.39 8.37 22.45
CA VAL A 357 14.20 8.24 21.59
C VAL A 357 14.26 6.94 20.80
N PHE A 358 15.43 6.60 20.27
CA PHE A 358 15.74 5.32 19.61
C PHE A 358 17.24 5.03 19.76
N THR A 359 17.66 3.79 19.46
CA THR A 359 19.08 3.41 19.53
C THR A 359 19.81 3.65 18.21
N ASP A 360 21.15 3.65 18.25
CA ASP A 360 21.97 3.71 17.04
C ASP A 360 21.75 2.50 16.10
N ALA A 361 21.42 1.33 16.66
CA ALA A 361 21.05 0.14 15.89
C ALA A 361 19.72 0.34 15.15
N ASP A 362 18.71 0.89 15.82
CA ASP A 362 17.40 1.20 15.20
C ASP A 362 17.57 2.22 14.06
N TYR A 363 18.39 3.25 14.27
CA TYR A 363 18.65 4.26 13.26
C TYR A 363 19.32 3.67 12.01
N ARG A 364 20.32 2.80 12.19
CA ARG A 364 20.96 2.10 11.06
C ARG A 364 19.99 1.17 10.33
N ALA A 365 19.14 0.48 11.07
CA ALA A 365 18.08 -0.37 10.47
C ALA A 365 17.11 0.47 9.63
N ALA A 366 16.65 1.61 10.15
CA ALA A 366 15.79 2.54 9.43
C ALA A 366 16.47 3.12 8.18
N GLN A 367 17.75 3.46 8.24
CA GLN A 367 18.51 3.91 7.07
C GLN A 367 18.61 2.84 5.98
N ALA A 368 18.75 1.57 6.35
CA ALA A 368 18.83 0.45 5.39
C ALA A 368 17.52 0.20 4.64
N MET A 369 16.38 0.70 5.13
CA MET A 369 15.08 0.61 4.45
C MET A 369 15.00 1.54 3.23
N VAL A 370 15.78 2.60 3.17
CA VAL A 370 15.74 3.60 2.09
C VAL A 370 16.94 3.40 1.18
N THR A 371 16.69 2.86 0.00
CA THR A 371 17.72 2.51 -0.99
C THR A 371 17.86 3.52 -2.13
N THR A 372 16.98 4.52 -2.17
CA THR A 372 16.98 5.57 -3.20
C THR A 372 17.80 6.79 -2.73
N ASP A 373 18.38 7.49 -3.69
CA ASP A 373 19.22 8.64 -3.41
C ASP A 373 18.40 9.88 -2.99
N ARG A 374 19.07 10.76 -2.26
CA ARG A 374 18.59 12.11 -1.93
C ARG A 374 18.61 12.98 -3.18
N LEU A 375 17.60 13.84 -3.35
CA LEU A 375 17.61 14.85 -4.41
C LEU A 375 18.83 15.79 -4.22
N ALA A 376 19.67 15.92 -5.25
CA ALA A 376 20.92 16.68 -5.20
C ALA A 376 20.72 18.20 -5.33
#